data_70ea0e998c91bebbff95a0e31cbbc209
#
_entry.id   70ea0e998c91bebbff95a0e31cbbc209
#
_cell.length_a   1.000
_cell.length_b   1.000
_cell.length_c   1.000
_cell.angle_alpha   90.00
_cell.angle_beta   90.00
_cell.angle_gamma   90.00
#
_symmetry.space_group_name_H-M   'P 1'
#
loop_
_entity.id
_entity.type
_entity.pdbx_description
1 polymer ?
#
loop_
_entity_poly.entity_id
_entity_poly.type
_entity_poly.pdbx_seq_one_letter_code
_entity_poly.pdbx_strand_id
1 'polypeptide(L)'
;KLYQEGNGFYGIDWNEELNSYTTHVILPEEDKWTLSSFRKYKKVFEDARKQMKDMGIKSVLGLCETKKERKFNMLFGYKPVSNGIILTEDGVLNYLVKLEI
;
A
#
# COMPACT_ATOMS: atom_id res chain seq x y z
N LYS A 1 5.76 -2.30 10.94
CA LYS A 1 6.02 -1.30 9.87
C LYS A 1 7.21 -1.74 9.05
N LEU A 2 7.10 -1.67 7.73
CA LEU A 2 8.19 -1.99 6.82
C LEU A 2 9.10 -0.77 6.55
N TYR A 3 8.55 0.43 6.75
CA TYR A 3 9.27 1.67 6.52
C TYR A 3 8.57 2.81 7.25
N GLN A 4 9.34 3.74 7.77
CA GLN A 4 8.80 4.97 8.37
C GLN A 4 9.76 6.14 8.19
N GLU A 5 9.21 7.29 7.80
CA GLU A 5 9.93 8.55 7.73
C GLU A 5 8.96 9.67 8.09
N GLY A 6 9.24 10.38 9.19
CA GLY A 6 8.33 11.42 9.68
C GLY A 6 6.92 10.86 9.89
N ASN A 7 5.93 11.49 9.25
CA ASN A 7 4.53 11.06 9.31
C ASN A 7 4.18 9.99 8.27
N GLY A 8 5.10 9.69 7.36
CA GLY A 8 4.88 8.69 6.32
C GLY A 8 5.30 7.30 6.78
N PHE A 9 4.56 6.28 6.37
CA PHE A 9 4.95 4.90 6.62
C PHE A 9 4.38 3.93 5.60
N TYR A 10 5.00 2.76 5.52
CA TYR A 10 4.51 1.61 4.79
C TYR A 10 4.31 0.49 5.82
N GLY A 11 3.08 0.12 6.07
CA GLY A 11 2.73 -0.87 7.08
C GLY A 11 2.09 -2.11 6.48
N ILE A 12 2.18 -3.23 7.17
CA ILE A 12 1.54 -4.49 6.79
C ILE A 12 0.91 -5.11 8.03
N ASP A 13 -0.31 -5.63 7.86
CA ASP A 13 -1.06 -6.35 8.91
C ASP A 13 -1.84 -7.49 8.31
N TRP A 14 -2.08 -8.53 9.11
CA TRP A 14 -2.98 -9.61 8.73
C TRP A 14 -4.43 -9.14 8.92
N ASN A 15 -5.27 -9.38 7.91
CA ASN A 15 -6.70 -9.06 7.95
C ASN A 15 -7.49 -10.36 7.86
N GLU A 16 -8.17 -10.73 8.95
CA GLU A 16 -8.94 -11.98 9.03
C GLU A 16 -10.17 -11.98 8.13
N GLU A 17 -10.84 -10.84 8.00
CA GLU A 17 -12.04 -10.72 7.16
C GLU A 17 -11.71 -10.98 5.69
N LEU A 18 -10.57 -10.47 5.24
CA LEU A 18 -10.11 -10.65 3.87
C LEU A 18 -9.26 -11.90 3.70
N ASN A 19 -8.92 -12.57 4.80
CA ASN A 19 -8.03 -13.73 4.83
C ASN A 19 -6.74 -13.46 4.05
N SER A 20 -6.14 -12.30 4.29
CA SER A 20 -5.01 -11.82 3.51
C SER A 20 -4.20 -10.80 4.30
N TYR A 21 -2.93 -10.65 3.96
CA TYR A 21 -2.16 -9.52 4.44
C TYR A 21 -2.61 -8.26 3.71
N THR A 22 -2.73 -7.17 4.45
CA THR A 22 -3.07 -5.85 3.89
C THR A 22 -1.96 -4.87 4.15
N THR A 23 -1.77 -3.94 3.21
CA THR A 23 -0.77 -2.90 3.32
C THR A 23 -1.44 -1.53 3.39
N HIS A 24 -0.83 -0.63 4.16
CA HIS A 24 -1.19 0.78 4.24
C HIS A 24 0.03 1.61 3.94
N VAL A 25 -0.12 2.57 3.05
CA VAL A 25 0.93 3.52 2.72
C VAL A 25 0.43 4.92 3.01
N ILE A 26 1.12 5.62 3.89
CA ILE A 26 0.83 7.02 4.21
C ILE A 26 2.04 7.84 3.80
N LEU A 27 1.79 8.88 3.00
CA LEU A 27 2.84 9.78 2.54
C LEU A 27 2.97 10.97 3.48
N PRO A 28 4.18 11.48 3.71
CA PRO A 28 4.36 12.75 4.41
C PRO A 28 3.62 13.88 3.67
N GLU A 29 2.86 14.70 4.40
CA GLU A 29 2.07 15.79 3.80
C GLU A 29 2.93 16.85 3.11
N GLU A 30 4.14 17.07 3.60
CA GLU A 30 5.06 18.06 3.06
C GLU A 30 5.70 17.64 1.74
N ASP A 31 5.61 16.38 1.37
CA ASP A 31 6.29 15.89 0.17
C ASP A 31 5.57 16.34 -1.08
N LYS A 32 6.32 17.04 -1.93
CA LYS A 32 5.85 17.41 -3.26
C LYS A 32 6.17 16.29 -4.25
N TRP A 33 5.31 16.13 -5.23
CA TRP A 33 5.50 15.13 -6.27
C TRP A 33 6.54 15.61 -7.28
N THR A 34 7.76 15.12 -7.15
CA THR A 34 8.88 15.43 -8.04
C THR A 34 9.52 14.12 -8.52
N LEU A 35 10.42 14.21 -9.51
CA LEU A 35 11.18 13.04 -9.95
C LEU A 35 12.00 12.44 -8.82
N SER A 36 12.54 13.28 -7.94
CA SER A 36 13.29 12.85 -6.77
C SER A 36 12.40 12.06 -5.80
N SER A 37 11.19 12.58 -5.52
CA SER A 37 10.21 11.87 -4.67
C SER A 37 9.81 10.53 -5.28
N PHE A 38 9.56 10.50 -6.60
CA PHE A 38 9.21 9.27 -7.29
C PHE A 38 10.28 8.20 -7.11
N ARG A 39 11.55 8.56 -7.30
CA ARG A 39 12.67 7.62 -7.12
C ARG A 39 12.79 7.12 -5.70
N LYS A 40 12.58 8.02 -4.73
CA LYS A 40 12.58 7.69 -3.31
C LYS A 40 11.50 6.66 -2.99
N TYR A 41 10.25 6.90 -3.39
CA TYR A 41 9.15 6.00 -3.11
C TYR A 41 9.25 4.69 -3.88
N LYS A 42 9.76 4.73 -5.10
CA LYS A 42 10.04 3.51 -5.85
C LYS A 42 10.96 2.58 -5.06
N LYS A 43 12.01 3.12 -4.49
CA LYS A 43 12.93 2.36 -3.65
C LYS A 43 12.24 1.83 -2.40
N VAL A 44 11.44 2.64 -1.73
CA VAL A 44 10.67 2.23 -0.55
C VAL A 44 9.77 1.04 -0.87
N PHE A 45 9.04 1.10 -1.99
CA PHE A 45 8.17 0.00 -2.41
C PHE A 45 8.96 -1.26 -2.77
N GLU A 46 10.09 -1.11 -3.46
CA GLU A 46 10.95 -2.24 -3.78
C GLU A 46 11.51 -2.91 -2.52
N ASP A 47 11.98 -2.12 -1.56
CA ASP A 47 12.50 -2.64 -0.29
C ASP A 47 11.41 -3.32 0.53
N ALA A 48 10.20 -2.73 0.58
CA ALA A 48 9.07 -3.32 1.26
C ALA A 48 8.66 -4.66 0.63
N ARG A 49 8.62 -4.71 -0.70
CA ARG A 49 8.33 -5.93 -1.44
C ARG A 49 9.34 -7.04 -1.13
N LYS A 50 10.61 -6.69 -1.08
CA LYS A 50 11.68 -7.62 -0.73
C LYS A 50 11.50 -8.16 0.69
N GLN A 51 11.18 -7.29 1.65
CA GLN A 51 10.92 -7.70 3.03
C GLN A 51 9.72 -8.66 3.10
N MET A 52 8.64 -8.37 2.38
CA MET A 52 7.46 -9.23 2.33
C MET A 52 7.79 -10.59 1.70
N LYS A 53 8.60 -10.59 0.66
CA LYS A 53 9.06 -11.84 0.03
C LYS A 53 9.88 -12.68 1.02
N ASP A 54 10.77 -12.05 1.78
CA ASP A 54 11.58 -12.74 2.79
C ASP A 54 10.71 -13.28 3.93
N MET A 55 9.55 -12.69 4.19
CA MET A 55 8.56 -13.18 5.15
C MET A 55 7.72 -14.34 4.62
N GLY A 56 7.88 -14.72 3.36
CA GLY A 56 7.12 -15.79 2.73
C GLY A 56 5.75 -15.36 2.20
N ILE A 57 5.50 -14.07 2.09
CA ILE A 57 4.22 -13.53 1.61
C ILE A 57 4.22 -13.58 0.08
N LYS A 58 3.13 -14.11 -0.50
CA LYS A 58 2.99 -14.26 -1.95
C LYS A 58 2.24 -13.11 -2.62
N SER A 59 1.30 -12.51 -1.89
CA SER A 59 0.53 -11.36 -2.37
C SER A 59 -0.03 -10.58 -1.21
N VAL A 60 -0.33 -9.31 -1.45
CA VAL A 60 -0.95 -8.43 -0.44
C VAL A 60 -2.05 -7.61 -1.08
N LEU A 61 -3.02 -7.20 -0.26
CA LEU A 61 -4.06 -6.26 -0.66
C LEU A 61 -3.74 -4.89 -0.09
N GLY A 62 -3.76 -3.87 -0.93
CA GLY A 62 -3.63 -2.49 -0.47
C GLY A 62 -5.01 -1.90 -0.19
N LEU A 63 -5.14 -1.22 0.93
CA LEU A 63 -6.35 -0.50 1.31
C LEU A 63 -6.13 0.99 1.04
N CYS A 64 -6.94 1.56 0.15
CA CYS A 64 -6.83 2.96 -0.25
C CYS A 64 -8.13 3.68 0.06
N GLU A 65 -8.07 4.74 0.86
CA GLU A 65 -9.26 5.51 1.23
C GLU A 65 -9.71 6.46 0.11
N THR A 66 -8.81 6.82 -0.79
CA THR A 66 -9.10 7.74 -1.88
C THR A 66 -8.63 7.17 -3.22
N LYS A 67 -9.21 7.70 -4.31
CA LYS A 67 -8.76 7.36 -5.67
C LYS A 67 -7.32 7.80 -5.91
N LYS A 68 -6.88 8.89 -5.27
CA LYS A 68 -5.51 9.39 -5.37
C LYS A 68 -4.53 8.39 -4.78
N GLU A 69 -4.83 7.84 -3.60
CA GLU A 69 -4.02 6.81 -2.97
C GLU A 69 -3.96 5.54 -3.82
N ARG A 70 -5.10 5.16 -4.41
CA ARG A 70 -5.16 4.01 -5.32
C ARG A 70 -4.24 4.21 -6.52
N LYS A 71 -4.30 5.37 -7.17
CA LYS A 71 -3.41 5.69 -8.31
C LYS A 71 -1.95 5.66 -7.92
N PHE A 72 -1.64 6.18 -6.73
CA PHE A 72 -0.28 6.17 -6.20
C PHE A 72 0.25 4.74 -6.06
N ASN A 73 -0.54 3.86 -5.44
CA ASN A 73 -0.15 2.45 -5.31
C ASN A 73 0.02 1.77 -6.67
N MET A 74 -0.85 2.10 -7.63
CA MET A 74 -0.77 1.52 -8.98
C MET A 74 0.51 1.91 -9.72
N LEU A 75 1.10 3.07 -9.42
CA LEU A 75 2.38 3.47 -9.99
C LEU A 75 3.52 2.54 -9.58
N PHE A 76 3.38 1.84 -8.46
CA PHE A 76 4.41 0.99 -7.89
C PHE A 76 4.09 -0.51 -7.97
N GLY A 77 3.22 -0.88 -8.89
CA GLY A 77 2.98 -2.28 -9.22
C GLY A 77 1.69 -2.88 -8.67
N TYR A 78 0.95 -2.16 -7.85
CA TYR A 78 -0.37 -2.62 -7.43
C TYR A 78 -1.35 -2.56 -8.59
N LYS A 79 -2.28 -3.50 -8.65
CA LYS A 79 -3.33 -3.55 -9.68
C LYS A 79 -4.70 -3.47 -9.04
N PRO A 80 -5.68 -2.81 -9.68
CA PRO A 80 -7.03 -2.75 -9.14
C PRO A 80 -7.66 -4.14 -9.08
N VAL A 81 -8.43 -4.38 -8.03
CA VAL A 81 -9.19 -5.62 -7.86
C VAL A 81 -10.60 -5.39 -8.39
N SER A 82 -11.10 -6.34 -9.18
CA SER A 82 -12.47 -6.31 -9.68
C SER A 82 -13.45 -6.28 -8.51
N ASN A 83 -14.40 -5.35 -8.52
CA ASN A 83 -15.34 -5.10 -7.40
C ASN A 83 -14.60 -4.79 -6.08
N GLY A 84 -13.43 -4.20 -6.18
CA GLY A 84 -12.54 -3.96 -5.05
C GLY A 84 -12.89 -2.72 -4.23
N ILE A 85 -14.13 -2.63 -3.75
CA ILE A 85 -14.55 -1.59 -2.80
C ILE A 85 -15.11 -2.30 -1.58
N ILE A 86 -14.54 -2.00 -0.41
CA ILE A 86 -15.02 -2.57 0.85
C ILE A 86 -15.33 -1.47 1.85
N LEU A 87 -16.26 -1.77 2.75
CA LEU A 87 -16.55 -0.95 3.91
C LEU A 87 -15.88 -1.58 5.12
N THR A 88 -15.00 -0.83 5.77
CA THR A 88 -14.31 -1.30 6.97
C THR A 88 -15.20 -1.16 8.21
N GLU A 89 -14.80 -1.77 9.34
CA GLU A 89 -15.56 -1.73 10.58
C GLU A 89 -15.83 -0.31 11.09
N ASP A 90 -14.92 0.60 10.84
CA ASP A 90 -15.06 2.01 11.20
C ASP A 90 -15.92 2.82 10.23
N GLY A 91 -16.54 2.17 9.24
CA GLY A 91 -17.45 2.79 8.30
C GLY A 91 -16.77 3.54 7.16
N VAL A 92 -15.48 3.32 6.94
CA VAL A 92 -14.72 3.95 5.86
C VAL A 92 -14.72 3.08 4.62
N LEU A 93 -15.06 3.68 3.46
CA LEU A 93 -14.93 2.99 2.16
C LEU A 93 -13.47 2.94 1.75
N ASN A 94 -13.03 1.77 1.33
CA ASN A 94 -11.69 1.56 0.82
C ASN A 94 -11.71 0.93 -0.56
N TYR A 95 -10.82 1.41 -1.43
CA TYR A 95 -10.55 0.78 -2.71
C TYR A 95 -9.45 -0.27 -2.51
N LEU A 96 -9.68 -1.46 -3.04
CA LEU A 96 -8.70 -2.54 -2.96
C LEU A 96 -7.82 -2.58 -4.19
N VAL A 97 -6.53 -2.71 -3.94
CA VAL A 97 -5.54 -3.02 -4.98
C VAL A 97 -4.73 -4.23 -4.52
N LYS A 98 -4.14 -4.95 -5.45
CA LYS A 98 -3.39 -6.17 -5.16
C LYS A 98 -1.98 -6.08 -5.71
N LEU A 99 -1.01 -6.52 -4.91
CA LEU A 99 0.38 -6.63 -5.33
C LEU A 99 0.81 -8.09 -5.25
N GLU A 100 1.27 -8.64 -6.37
CA GLU A 100 1.93 -9.93 -6.40
C GLU A 100 3.39 -9.77 -5.98
N ILE A 101 3.81 -10.53 -5.00
CA ILE A 101 5.17 -10.46 -4.47
C ILE A 101 6.11 -11.43 -5.26
#